data_da1da270f798fcaa4767ba2bade69dd0
#
_entry.id   da1da270f798fcaa4767ba2bade69dd0
#
_cell.length_a   1.000
_cell.length_b   1.000
_cell.length_c   1.000
_cell.angle_alpha   90.00
_cell.angle_beta   90.00
_cell.angle_gamma   90.00
#
_symmetry.space_group_name_H-M   'P 1'
#
loop_
_entity.id
_entity.type
_entity.pdbx_description
1 polymer ?
#
loop_
_entity_poly.entity_id
_entity_poly.type
_entity_poly.pdbx_seq_one_letter_code
_entity_poly.pdbx_strand_id
1 'polypeptide(L)'
;MQLTFYGVRGSIPTPGAEYVRYGGNTACVHIELSDGTDISLDAGTGIRLLGDKLVKKQTPIHILLTHNHWDHIQGFPFFTPIYQPDREIFITPGQTSLPENDAIIKQMQGSVFPVPFSALRSKITITPQPENIDSWKLNDATIARLPMNHPGKGSAYSVSENGFKVAYITDNELYPPYKKETDFLTFVEFARNADLIIHDAQYMLSDMPAKSGWGHSVAEEAVKLAMACNAKRLALYSHDPSRTDKDIDDIIDHCNQYITIAESPLQLIAAHEGLTIDFTAEP
;
A
#
# COMPACT_ATOMS: atom_id res chain seq x y z
N MET A 1 16.89 -3.82 4.26
CA MET A 1 15.57 -3.58 3.63
C MET A 1 15.53 -2.20 3.01
N GLN A 2 15.02 -2.10 1.77
CA GLN A 2 14.79 -0.82 1.07
C GLN A 2 13.34 -0.73 0.61
N LEU A 3 12.71 0.43 0.72
CA LEU A 3 11.34 0.67 0.27
C LEU A 3 11.33 1.79 -0.77
N THR A 4 10.53 1.61 -1.85
CA THR A 4 10.35 2.63 -2.89
C THR A 4 8.86 2.75 -3.26
N PHE A 5 8.35 3.97 -3.33
CA PHE A 5 6.99 4.25 -3.79
C PHE A 5 6.95 4.35 -5.32
N TYR A 6 6.08 3.59 -5.98
CA TYR A 6 5.85 3.60 -7.42
C TYR A 6 4.49 4.14 -7.82
N GLY A 7 3.55 4.20 -6.87
CA GLY A 7 2.24 4.81 -7.04
C GLY A 7 1.67 5.17 -5.68
N VAL A 8 1.03 6.34 -5.59
CA VAL A 8 0.63 6.97 -4.33
C VAL A 8 -0.78 7.55 -4.36
N ARG A 9 -1.46 7.50 -5.51
CA ARG A 9 -2.83 8.01 -5.67
C ARG A 9 -3.87 6.97 -5.29
N GLY A 10 -4.95 7.43 -4.68
CA GLY A 10 -6.16 6.65 -4.45
C GLY A 10 -7.12 6.71 -5.63
N SER A 11 -7.99 5.73 -5.71
CA SER A 11 -9.17 5.63 -6.57
C SER A 11 -8.89 5.55 -8.08
N ILE A 12 -8.07 6.43 -8.66
CA ILE A 12 -7.84 6.50 -10.10
C ILE A 12 -6.49 7.17 -10.42
N PRO A 13 -5.81 6.77 -11.52
CA PRO A 13 -4.62 7.48 -11.98
C PRO A 13 -4.92 8.93 -12.31
N THR A 14 -4.05 9.85 -11.87
CA THR A 14 -4.26 11.30 -11.99
C THR A 14 -3.12 11.93 -12.80
N PRO A 15 -3.25 11.99 -14.14
CA PRO A 15 -2.29 12.66 -14.99
C PRO A 15 -2.50 14.19 -14.95
N GLY A 16 -1.42 14.96 -15.10
CA GLY A 16 -1.49 16.40 -15.21
C GLY A 16 -0.30 17.12 -14.60
N ALA A 17 -0.04 18.36 -15.03
CA ALA A 17 1.10 19.13 -14.57
C ALA A 17 1.03 19.48 -13.07
N GLU A 18 -0.17 19.50 -12.51
CA GLU A 18 -0.41 19.85 -11.10
C GLU A 18 -0.21 18.67 -10.13
N TYR A 19 0.16 17.48 -10.65
CA TYR A 19 0.30 16.23 -9.90
C TYR A 19 1.68 15.58 -10.04
N VAL A 20 2.61 16.23 -10.75
CA VAL A 20 3.87 15.58 -11.15
C VAL A 20 4.86 15.42 -10.01
N ARG A 21 4.79 16.23 -8.98
CA ARG A 21 5.74 16.19 -7.86
C ARG A 21 5.47 15.01 -6.92
N TYR A 22 4.21 14.77 -6.59
CA TYR A 22 3.82 13.59 -5.80
C TYR A 22 3.59 12.36 -6.68
N GLY A 23 3.14 12.57 -7.91
CA GLY A 23 2.88 11.50 -8.87
C GLY A 23 1.39 11.19 -9.02
N GLY A 24 1.05 10.55 -10.12
CA GLY A 24 -0.32 10.25 -10.53
C GLY A 24 -0.66 8.76 -10.63
N ASN A 25 0.30 7.85 -10.38
CA ASN A 25 0.03 6.41 -10.40
C ASN A 25 -0.67 5.94 -9.13
N THR A 26 -1.54 4.93 -9.28
CA THR A 26 -2.24 4.30 -8.16
C THR A 26 -1.37 3.27 -7.44
N ALA A 27 -1.87 2.80 -6.31
CA ALA A 27 -1.20 2.09 -5.25
C ALA A 27 -0.17 1.04 -5.70
N CYS A 28 1.12 1.31 -5.43
CA CYS A 28 2.21 0.34 -5.58
C CYS A 28 3.40 0.77 -4.71
N VAL A 29 3.75 -0.04 -3.73
CA VAL A 29 4.94 0.16 -2.90
C VAL A 29 5.83 -1.06 -3.01
N HIS A 30 7.10 -0.86 -3.32
CA HIS A 30 8.08 -1.93 -3.45
C HIS A 30 8.96 -2.01 -2.20
N ILE A 31 9.15 -3.21 -1.68
CA ILE A 31 10.11 -3.52 -0.63
C ILE A 31 11.10 -4.54 -1.19
N GLU A 32 12.38 -4.19 -1.17
CA GLU A 32 13.49 -5.10 -1.44
C GLU A 32 14.11 -5.53 -0.10
N LEU A 33 14.03 -6.82 0.21
CA LEU A 33 14.60 -7.40 1.41
C LEU A 33 16.14 -7.49 1.30
N SER A 34 16.82 -7.73 2.41
CA SER A 34 18.28 -7.78 2.46
C SER A 34 18.87 -8.94 1.64
N ASP A 35 18.10 -10.01 1.41
CA ASP A 35 18.47 -11.16 0.57
C ASP A 35 18.16 -10.94 -0.93
N GLY A 36 17.62 -9.77 -1.30
CA GLY A 36 17.23 -9.43 -2.67
C GLY A 36 15.82 -9.88 -3.06
N THR A 37 15.02 -10.43 -2.13
CA THR A 37 13.61 -10.77 -2.39
C THR A 37 12.81 -9.50 -2.64
N ASP A 38 12.01 -9.49 -3.69
CA ASP A 38 11.19 -8.37 -4.11
C ASP A 38 9.73 -8.58 -3.68
N ILE A 39 9.18 -7.62 -2.91
CA ILE A 39 7.78 -7.58 -2.49
C ILE A 39 7.12 -6.34 -3.10
N SER A 40 6.00 -6.51 -3.81
CA SER A 40 5.10 -5.42 -4.16
C SER A 40 3.89 -5.43 -3.22
N LEU A 41 3.65 -4.32 -2.57
CA LEU A 41 2.40 -4.07 -1.87
C LEU A 41 1.47 -3.37 -2.87
N ASP A 42 0.41 -4.07 -3.26
CA ASP A 42 -0.52 -3.76 -4.34
C ASP A 42 0.10 -3.73 -5.76
N ALA A 43 -0.79 -3.68 -6.75
CA ALA A 43 -0.51 -3.78 -8.18
C ALA A 43 -1.30 -2.74 -9.01
N GLY A 44 -1.46 -1.52 -8.46
CA GLY A 44 -2.01 -0.38 -9.18
C GLY A 44 -1.12 0.06 -10.34
N THR A 45 -1.42 1.19 -10.98
CA THR A 45 -0.68 1.58 -12.19
C THR A 45 0.82 1.79 -11.97
N GLY A 46 1.24 2.08 -10.73
CA GLY A 46 2.65 2.19 -10.36
C GLY A 46 3.47 0.92 -10.62
N ILE A 47 2.84 -0.28 -10.60
CA ILE A 47 3.55 -1.54 -10.79
C ILE A 47 4.19 -1.66 -12.20
N ARG A 48 3.67 -0.92 -13.19
CA ARG A 48 4.29 -0.85 -14.51
C ARG A 48 5.73 -0.34 -14.42
N LEU A 49 5.95 0.74 -13.67
CA LEU A 49 7.30 1.30 -13.48
C LEU A 49 8.20 0.36 -12.65
N LEU A 50 7.64 -0.29 -11.64
CA LEU A 50 8.34 -1.32 -10.89
C LEU A 50 8.75 -2.47 -11.82
N GLY A 51 7.90 -2.85 -12.77
CA GLY A 51 8.19 -3.87 -13.78
C GLY A 51 9.44 -3.56 -14.60
N ASP A 52 9.66 -2.31 -14.98
CA ASP A 52 10.85 -1.88 -15.72
C ASP A 52 12.17 -2.07 -14.92
N LYS A 53 12.09 -1.99 -13.59
CA LYS A 53 13.20 -2.31 -12.67
C LYS A 53 13.38 -3.82 -12.56
N LEU A 54 12.31 -4.55 -12.26
CA LEU A 54 12.37 -5.97 -11.89
C LEU A 54 12.59 -6.91 -13.08
N VAL A 55 12.24 -6.49 -14.31
CA VAL A 55 12.50 -7.30 -15.52
C VAL A 55 14.00 -7.61 -15.72
N LYS A 56 14.87 -6.81 -15.11
CA LYS A 56 16.34 -7.00 -15.16
C LYS A 56 16.85 -8.03 -14.17
N LYS A 57 16.02 -8.44 -13.22
CA LYS A 57 16.31 -9.47 -12.21
C LYS A 57 15.66 -10.81 -12.62
N GLN A 58 16.06 -11.91 -11.94
CA GLN A 58 15.44 -13.23 -12.09
C GLN A 58 14.96 -13.79 -10.73
N THR A 59 15.03 -12.99 -9.67
CA THR A 59 14.53 -13.34 -8.33
C THR A 59 13.02 -13.50 -8.33
N PRO A 60 12.43 -14.37 -7.50
CA PRO A 60 10.99 -14.44 -7.31
C PRO A 60 10.40 -13.09 -6.90
N ILE A 61 9.16 -12.82 -7.30
CA ILE A 61 8.43 -11.61 -6.93
C ILE A 61 7.21 -12.01 -6.10
N HIS A 62 7.02 -11.34 -4.97
CA HIS A 62 5.85 -11.50 -4.12
C HIS A 62 4.94 -10.28 -4.24
N ILE A 63 3.68 -10.47 -4.63
CA ILE A 63 2.67 -9.41 -4.67
C ILE A 63 1.70 -9.66 -3.52
N LEU A 64 1.64 -8.74 -2.56
CA LEU A 64 0.71 -8.78 -1.46
C LEU A 64 -0.40 -7.76 -1.74
N LEU A 65 -1.58 -8.24 -2.10
CA LEU A 65 -2.72 -7.37 -2.38
C LEU A 65 -3.45 -7.04 -1.09
N THR A 66 -3.75 -5.77 -0.88
CA THR A 66 -4.60 -5.33 0.22
C THR A 66 -6.05 -5.73 -0.03
N HIS A 67 -6.57 -5.43 -1.22
CA HIS A 67 -7.92 -5.76 -1.66
C HIS A 67 -8.03 -5.72 -3.19
N ASN A 68 -9.24 -5.95 -3.73
CA ASN A 68 -9.47 -6.12 -5.15
C ASN A 68 -10.05 -4.88 -5.84
N HIS A 69 -10.05 -3.68 -5.22
CA HIS A 69 -10.46 -2.48 -5.94
C HIS A 69 -9.53 -2.21 -7.11
N TRP A 70 -10.08 -1.61 -8.14
CA TRP A 70 -9.41 -1.56 -9.44
C TRP A 70 -8.08 -0.79 -9.41
N ASP A 71 -8.02 0.27 -8.67
CA ASP A 71 -6.80 1.07 -8.48
C ASP A 71 -5.65 0.32 -7.78
N HIS A 72 -5.95 -0.80 -7.12
CA HIS A 72 -4.95 -1.69 -6.50
C HIS A 72 -4.52 -2.86 -7.39
N ILE A 73 -5.20 -3.13 -8.51
CA ILE A 73 -4.89 -4.27 -9.38
C ILE A 73 -4.73 -3.91 -10.85
N GLN A 74 -5.16 -2.73 -11.31
CA GLN A 74 -5.27 -2.39 -12.72
C GLN A 74 -3.93 -2.34 -13.48
N GLY A 75 -2.82 -2.17 -12.79
CA GLY A 75 -1.49 -2.13 -13.40
C GLY A 75 -0.91 -3.51 -13.74
N PHE A 76 -1.44 -4.57 -13.12
CA PHE A 76 -0.90 -5.92 -13.27
C PHE A 76 -0.76 -6.39 -14.72
N PRO A 77 -1.71 -6.18 -15.65
CA PRO A 77 -1.56 -6.55 -17.04
C PRO A 77 -0.39 -5.89 -17.76
N PHE A 78 0.12 -4.78 -17.22
CA PHE A 78 1.25 -4.02 -17.76
C PHE A 78 2.55 -4.24 -16.98
N PHE A 79 2.56 -5.19 -16.04
CA PHE A 79 3.72 -5.56 -15.25
C PHE A 79 4.64 -6.48 -16.07
N THR A 80 5.69 -5.92 -16.66
CA THR A 80 6.57 -6.61 -17.62
C THR A 80 7.04 -8.00 -17.16
N PRO A 81 7.37 -8.26 -15.88
CA PRO A 81 7.82 -9.59 -15.42
C PRO A 81 6.81 -10.73 -15.67
N ILE A 82 5.49 -10.48 -15.77
CA ILE A 82 4.52 -11.55 -16.04
C ILE A 82 4.69 -12.18 -17.45
N TYR A 83 5.39 -11.49 -18.34
CA TYR A 83 5.66 -11.97 -19.70
C TYR A 83 7.02 -12.66 -19.82
N GLN A 84 7.86 -12.65 -18.78
CA GLN A 84 9.14 -13.34 -18.77
C GLN A 84 8.94 -14.85 -18.67
N PRO A 85 9.65 -15.65 -19.49
CA PRO A 85 9.61 -17.11 -19.34
C PRO A 85 10.08 -17.54 -17.95
N ASP A 86 9.35 -18.47 -17.36
CA ASP A 86 9.69 -19.12 -16.10
C ASP A 86 9.88 -18.20 -14.87
N ARG A 87 9.53 -16.89 -14.99
CA ARG A 87 9.57 -15.97 -13.87
C ARG A 87 8.58 -16.41 -12.80
N GLU A 88 9.05 -16.61 -11.58
CA GLU A 88 8.20 -16.99 -10.46
C GLU A 88 7.55 -15.73 -9.84
N ILE A 89 6.22 -15.74 -9.76
CA ILE A 89 5.44 -14.65 -9.19
C ILE A 89 4.41 -15.27 -8.24
N PHE A 90 4.48 -14.88 -6.98
CA PHE A 90 3.57 -15.33 -5.93
C PHE A 90 2.62 -14.19 -5.57
N ILE A 91 1.31 -14.44 -5.68
CA ILE A 91 0.28 -13.46 -5.36
C ILE A 91 -0.45 -13.91 -4.10
N THR A 92 -0.37 -13.11 -3.05
CA THR A 92 -1.21 -13.24 -1.86
C THR A 92 -2.40 -12.31 -2.03
N PRO A 93 -3.63 -12.81 -2.25
CA PRO A 93 -4.80 -11.96 -2.40
C PRO A 93 -5.18 -11.32 -1.06
N GLY A 94 -5.71 -10.08 -1.13
CA GLY A 94 -6.29 -9.41 0.02
C GLY A 94 -7.58 -10.10 0.49
N GLN A 95 -8.02 -9.76 1.68
CA GLN A 95 -9.34 -10.18 2.14
C GLN A 95 -10.41 -9.50 1.28
N THR A 96 -11.47 -10.24 0.96
CA THR A 96 -12.62 -9.73 0.22
C THR A 96 -13.90 -10.34 0.76
N SER A 97 -14.99 -9.59 0.70
CA SER A 97 -16.33 -10.10 1.03
C SER A 97 -16.92 -11.02 -0.04
N LEU A 98 -16.30 -11.02 -1.23
CA LEU A 98 -16.71 -11.85 -2.36
C LEU A 98 -15.80 -13.07 -2.48
N PRO A 99 -16.29 -14.22 -2.99
CA PRO A 99 -15.50 -15.44 -3.13
C PRO A 99 -14.44 -15.35 -4.28
N GLU A 100 -14.08 -14.15 -4.68
CA GLU A 100 -13.23 -13.89 -5.85
C GLU A 100 -11.82 -13.49 -5.42
N ASN A 101 -10.99 -14.49 -5.14
CA ASN A 101 -9.56 -14.26 -4.83
C ASN A 101 -8.69 -14.03 -6.07
N ASP A 102 -9.28 -14.05 -7.25
CA ASP A 102 -8.58 -14.03 -8.54
C ASP A 102 -8.92 -12.81 -9.42
N ALA A 103 -9.50 -11.76 -8.84
CA ALA A 103 -9.86 -10.54 -9.58
C ALA A 103 -8.68 -9.95 -10.38
N ILE A 104 -7.46 -10.01 -9.80
CA ILE A 104 -6.25 -9.53 -10.47
C ILE A 104 -5.97 -10.23 -11.81
N ILE A 105 -6.30 -11.52 -11.94
CA ILE A 105 -6.11 -12.26 -13.20
C ILE A 105 -7.36 -12.23 -14.08
N LYS A 106 -8.55 -12.11 -13.50
CA LYS A 106 -9.81 -12.03 -14.25
C LYS A 106 -9.88 -10.80 -15.15
N GLN A 107 -9.25 -9.69 -14.80
CA GLN A 107 -9.14 -8.51 -15.66
C GLN A 107 -8.39 -8.79 -16.99
N MET A 108 -7.61 -9.88 -17.07
CA MET A 108 -6.93 -10.31 -18.29
C MET A 108 -7.79 -11.27 -19.12
N GLN A 109 -9.08 -11.00 -19.26
CA GLN A 109 -10.00 -11.87 -20.00
C GLN A 109 -10.84 -11.10 -21.01
N GLY A 110 -11.10 -11.76 -22.15
CA GLY A 110 -12.11 -11.42 -23.12
C GLY A 110 -12.04 -10.00 -23.67
N SER A 111 -13.10 -9.23 -23.45
CA SER A 111 -13.24 -7.88 -24.00
C SER A 111 -12.47 -6.79 -23.21
N VAL A 112 -11.91 -7.12 -22.06
CA VAL A 112 -11.26 -6.13 -21.20
C VAL A 112 -9.77 -5.99 -21.52
N PHE A 113 -9.09 -7.11 -21.81
CA PHE A 113 -7.67 -7.12 -22.12
C PHE A 113 -7.33 -8.11 -23.23
N PRO A 114 -6.48 -7.75 -24.23
CA PRO A 114 -6.26 -8.57 -25.42
C PRO A 114 -5.40 -9.81 -25.18
N VAL A 115 -4.55 -9.81 -24.13
CA VAL A 115 -3.70 -10.95 -23.77
C VAL A 115 -4.35 -11.73 -22.65
N PRO A 116 -4.84 -12.97 -22.89
CA PRO A 116 -5.45 -13.76 -21.83
C PRO A 116 -4.38 -14.23 -20.83
N PHE A 117 -4.79 -14.40 -19.57
CA PHE A 117 -3.91 -14.90 -18.51
C PHE A 117 -3.17 -16.20 -18.90
N SER A 118 -3.85 -17.11 -19.61
CA SER A 118 -3.27 -18.37 -20.09
C SER A 118 -2.13 -18.21 -21.10
N ALA A 119 -1.93 -17.02 -21.67
CA ALA A 119 -0.83 -16.73 -22.60
C ALA A 119 0.42 -16.19 -21.90
N LEU A 120 0.36 -15.97 -20.59
CA LEU A 120 1.50 -15.52 -19.80
C LEU A 120 2.57 -16.62 -19.72
N ARG A 121 3.83 -16.21 -19.76
CA ARG A 121 4.98 -17.14 -19.78
C ARG A 121 5.62 -17.32 -18.39
N SER A 122 5.27 -16.49 -17.44
CA SER A 122 5.70 -16.60 -16.04
C SER A 122 4.93 -17.69 -15.31
N LYS A 123 5.50 -18.17 -14.20
CA LYS A 123 4.87 -19.12 -13.27
C LYS A 123 4.19 -18.34 -12.17
N ILE A 124 2.90 -18.07 -12.32
CA ILE A 124 2.12 -17.31 -11.36
C ILE A 124 1.40 -18.28 -10.43
N THR A 125 1.65 -18.12 -9.13
CA THR A 125 1.01 -18.88 -8.06
C THR A 125 0.20 -17.94 -7.20
N ILE A 126 -1.13 -18.16 -7.12
CA ILE A 126 -1.99 -17.46 -6.17
C ILE A 126 -2.01 -18.29 -4.89
N THR A 127 -1.52 -17.72 -3.81
CA THR A 127 -1.43 -18.36 -2.50
C THR A 127 -2.31 -17.62 -1.50
N PRO A 128 -3.60 -18.00 -1.40
CA PRO A 128 -4.47 -17.45 -0.36
C PRO A 128 -3.90 -17.80 1.01
N GLN A 129 -3.74 -16.82 1.87
CA GLN A 129 -3.42 -17.09 3.27
C GLN A 129 -4.69 -17.56 3.98
N PRO A 130 -4.63 -18.61 4.82
CA PRO A 130 -5.76 -19.02 5.63
C PRO A 130 -6.29 -17.86 6.46
N GLU A 131 -7.61 -17.79 6.66
CA GLU A 131 -8.28 -16.68 7.36
C GLU A 131 -7.75 -16.47 8.80
N ASN A 132 -7.29 -17.55 9.43
CA ASN A 132 -6.78 -17.56 10.80
C ASN A 132 -5.25 -17.39 10.90
N ILE A 133 -4.54 -17.11 9.79
CA ILE A 133 -3.11 -16.83 9.81
C ILE A 133 -2.90 -15.33 9.71
N ASP A 134 -2.47 -14.73 10.82
CA ASP A 134 -2.20 -13.30 10.94
C ASP A 134 -0.74 -12.96 10.62
N SER A 135 0.17 -13.96 10.60
CA SER A 135 1.58 -13.74 10.25
C SER A 135 2.26 -15.00 9.71
N TRP A 136 3.24 -14.80 8.82
CA TRP A 136 4.07 -15.89 8.25
C TRP A 136 5.49 -15.41 7.95
N LYS A 137 6.37 -16.34 7.70
CA LYS A 137 7.73 -16.06 7.25
C LYS A 137 7.80 -15.98 5.72
N LEU A 138 8.55 -15.02 5.24
CA LEU A 138 9.07 -14.95 3.89
C LEU A 138 10.57 -14.75 3.99
N ASN A 139 11.32 -15.83 3.82
CA ASN A 139 12.75 -15.89 4.12
C ASN A 139 13.03 -15.41 5.57
N ASP A 140 13.90 -14.42 5.76
CA ASP A 140 14.21 -13.86 7.07
C ASP A 140 13.18 -12.81 7.53
N ALA A 141 12.35 -12.31 6.62
CA ALA A 141 11.30 -11.36 6.95
C ALA A 141 10.08 -12.04 7.60
N THR A 142 9.40 -11.30 8.45
CA THR A 142 8.06 -11.64 8.95
C THR A 142 7.05 -10.74 8.30
N ILE A 143 6.06 -11.34 7.64
CA ILE A 143 4.89 -10.62 7.11
C ILE A 143 3.76 -10.82 8.11
N ALA A 144 3.08 -9.76 8.50
CA ALA A 144 1.83 -9.86 9.26
C ALA A 144 0.70 -9.15 8.51
N ARG A 145 -0.53 -9.61 8.78
CA ARG A 145 -1.75 -9.13 8.15
C ARG A 145 -2.78 -8.76 9.19
N LEU A 146 -3.55 -7.71 8.94
CA LEU A 146 -4.65 -7.27 9.80
C LEU A 146 -5.84 -6.84 8.91
N PRO A 147 -7.10 -7.20 9.23
CA PRO A 147 -8.27 -6.69 8.52
C PRO A 147 -8.36 -5.16 8.57
N MET A 148 -8.74 -4.53 7.46
CA MET A 148 -8.99 -3.08 7.37
C MET A 148 -10.47 -2.75 7.45
N ASN A 149 -10.78 -1.52 7.84
CA ASN A 149 -12.12 -0.94 7.78
C ASN A 149 -12.34 -0.28 6.42
N HIS A 150 -12.73 -1.09 5.43
CA HIS A 150 -12.96 -0.61 4.07
C HIS A 150 -14.16 -1.33 3.45
N PRO A 151 -15.02 -0.63 2.66
CA PRO A 151 -16.09 -1.30 1.93
C PRO A 151 -15.55 -2.41 1.03
N GLY A 152 -16.13 -3.62 1.13
CA GLY A 152 -15.62 -4.78 0.41
C GLY A 152 -14.51 -5.56 1.11
N LYS A 153 -14.06 -5.10 2.29
CA LYS A 153 -12.96 -5.63 3.11
C LYS A 153 -11.58 -5.38 2.49
N GLY A 154 -10.55 -5.65 3.25
CA GLY A 154 -9.16 -5.52 2.86
C GLY A 154 -8.20 -5.94 3.96
N SER A 155 -6.92 -5.98 3.64
CA SER A 155 -5.84 -6.34 4.56
C SER A 155 -4.79 -5.24 4.63
N ALA A 156 -4.46 -4.76 5.82
CA ALA A 156 -3.21 -4.10 6.08
C ALA A 156 -2.08 -5.14 6.18
N TYR A 157 -0.87 -4.74 5.82
CA TYR A 157 0.32 -5.58 5.95
C TYR A 157 1.39 -4.90 6.80
N SER A 158 2.16 -5.69 7.55
CA SER A 158 3.45 -5.25 8.05
C SER A 158 4.55 -6.19 7.58
N VAL A 159 5.71 -5.60 7.25
CA VAL A 159 6.92 -6.30 6.87
C VAL A 159 8.00 -5.97 7.89
N SER A 160 8.55 -6.99 8.53
CA SER A 160 9.61 -6.83 9.53
C SER A 160 10.82 -7.65 9.16
N GLU A 161 11.99 -7.00 9.11
CA GLU A 161 13.28 -7.64 8.80
C GLU A 161 14.41 -6.93 9.56
N ASN A 162 15.32 -7.70 10.17
CA ASN A 162 16.53 -7.19 10.83
C ASN A 162 16.24 -6.09 11.88
N GLY A 163 15.13 -6.20 12.60
CA GLY A 163 14.72 -5.23 13.62
C GLY A 163 13.97 -4.02 13.09
N PHE A 164 13.85 -3.83 11.78
CA PHE A 164 13.04 -2.77 11.16
C PHE A 164 11.63 -3.27 10.86
N LYS A 165 10.67 -2.37 10.97
CA LYS A 165 9.24 -2.64 10.70
C LYS A 165 8.60 -1.55 9.87
N VAL A 166 7.98 -1.96 8.77
CA VAL A 166 7.10 -1.12 7.94
C VAL A 166 5.67 -1.62 8.10
N ALA A 167 4.72 -0.73 8.36
CA ALA A 167 3.28 -1.02 8.35
C ALA A 167 2.61 -0.30 7.20
N TYR A 168 1.91 -1.03 6.33
CA TYR A 168 1.16 -0.54 5.18
C TYR A 168 -0.33 -0.68 5.45
N ILE A 169 -1.00 0.45 5.65
CA ILE A 169 -2.41 0.55 6.05
C ILE A 169 -3.07 1.54 5.07
N THR A 170 -3.30 1.10 3.85
CA THR A 170 -3.98 1.90 2.82
C THR A 170 -5.46 1.56 2.77
N ASP A 171 -6.29 2.49 2.27
CA ASP A 171 -7.72 2.32 2.12
C ASP A 171 -8.39 1.81 3.40
N ASN A 172 -8.23 2.59 4.44
CA ASN A 172 -8.70 2.25 5.78
C ASN A 172 -9.35 3.46 6.46
N GLU A 173 -10.61 3.34 6.85
CA GLU A 173 -11.32 4.35 7.64
C GLU A 173 -11.19 4.02 9.13
N LEU A 174 -10.43 4.81 9.88
CA LEU A 174 -10.18 4.55 11.31
C LEU A 174 -11.46 4.64 12.15
N TYR A 175 -12.40 5.48 11.74
CA TYR A 175 -13.68 5.71 12.45
C TYR A 175 -14.87 5.62 11.49
N PRO A 176 -15.10 4.44 10.84
CA PRO A 176 -16.20 4.30 9.92
C PRO A 176 -17.57 4.40 10.63
N PRO A 177 -18.63 4.84 9.93
CA PRO A 177 -19.97 4.90 10.48
C PRO A 177 -20.65 3.52 10.55
N TYR A 178 -20.00 2.48 10.04
CA TYR A 178 -20.46 1.10 10.05
C TYR A 178 -19.68 0.25 11.06
N LYS A 179 -20.04 -1.03 11.18
CA LYS A 179 -19.35 -1.97 12.07
C LYS A 179 -17.88 -2.12 11.65
N LYS A 180 -16.97 -1.81 12.55
CA LYS A 180 -15.53 -1.96 12.34
C LYS A 180 -15.13 -3.44 12.28
N GLU A 181 -14.22 -3.77 11.36
CA GLU A 181 -13.50 -5.05 11.36
C GLU A 181 -12.36 -4.99 12.40
N THR A 182 -11.70 -3.83 12.51
CA THR A 182 -10.57 -3.60 13.41
C THR A 182 -10.74 -2.26 14.14
N ASP A 183 -10.52 -2.26 15.43
CA ASP A 183 -10.57 -1.05 16.25
C ASP A 183 -9.23 -0.30 16.26
N PHE A 184 -9.25 0.95 16.71
CA PHE A 184 -8.08 1.82 16.76
C PHE A 184 -6.92 1.23 17.58
N LEU A 185 -7.21 0.62 18.74
CA LEU A 185 -6.18 0.06 19.60
C LEU A 185 -5.50 -1.16 18.97
N THR A 186 -6.25 -1.94 18.21
CA THR A 186 -5.70 -3.07 17.45
C THR A 186 -4.74 -2.58 16.35
N PHE A 187 -5.08 -1.50 15.65
CA PHE A 187 -4.13 -0.85 14.72
C PHE A 187 -2.89 -0.31 15.45
N VAL A 188 -3.05 0.26 16.64
CA VAL A 188 -1.90 0.71 17.47
C VAL A 188 -0.96 -0.46 17.79
N GLU A 189 -1.49 -1.60 18.24
CA GLU A 189 -0.66 -2.78 18.51
C GLU A 189 -0.01 -3.33 17.24
N PHE A 190 -0.76 -3.38 16.13
CA PHE A 190 -0.25 -3.87 14.84
C PHE A 190 0.93 -3.05 14.34
N ALA A 191 0.85 -1.72 14.43
CA ALA A 191 1.89 -0.81 13.93
C ALA A 191 2.83 -0.29 15.04
N ARG A 192 2.76 -0.85 16.27
CA ARG A 192 3.58 -0.40 17.40
C ARG A 192 5.07 -0.38 17.05
N ASN A 193 5.73 0.75 17.38
CA ASN A 193 7.15 1.01 17.17
C ASN A 193 7.61 0.80 15.71
N ALA A 194 6.72 1.00 14.73
CA ALA A 194 7.12 0.92 13.33
C ALA A 194 8.13 2.01 12.98
N ASP A 195 9.13 1.64 12.17
CA ASP A 195 10.09 2.61 11.60
C ASP A 195 9.42 3.48 10.54
N LEU A 196 8.39 2.92 9.86
CA LEU A 196 7.55 3.62 8.91
C LEU A 196 6.12 3.07 8.96
N ILE A 197 5.15 3.96 9.15
CA ILE A 197 3.75 3.69 8.83
C ILE A 197 3.44 4.37 7.50
N ILE A 198 2.87 3.64 6.56
CA ILE A 198 2.27 4.16 5.34
C ILE A 198 0.77 4.05 5.55
N HIS A 199 0.08 5.18 5.65
CA HIS A 199 -1.34 5.18 5.99
C HIS A 199 -2.14 6.01 4.99
N ASP A 200 -3.34 5.51 4.70
CA ASP A 200 -4.38 6.27 4.01
C ASP A 200 -4.60 7.64 4.67
N ALA A 201 -4.59 8.67 3.87
CA ALA A 201 -4.83 10.05 4.27
C ALA A 201 -5.53 10.82 3.14
N GLN A 202 -6.50 10.17 2.51
CA GLN A 202 -7.19 10.69 1.34
C GLN A 202 -7.98 11.94 1.65
N TYR A 203 -8.50 12.05 2.88
CA TYR A 203 -9.38 13.14 3.29
C TYR A 203 -8.77 14.00 4.40
N MET A 204 -9.43 15.11 4.64
CA MET A 204 -9.22 16.03 5.76
C MET A 204 -10.49 16.10 6.61
N LEU A 205 -10.40 16.56 7.87
CA LEU A 205 -11.59 16.81 8.70
C LEU A 205 -12.61 17.74 8.02
N SER A 206 -12.16 18.66 7.17
CA SER A 206 -13.01 19.56 6.38
C SER A 206 -13.86 18.84 5.33
N ASP A 207 -13.48 17.63 4.90
CA ASP A 207 -14.23 16.84 3.94
C ASP A 207 -15.37 16.04 4.60
N MET A 208 -15.36 15.98 5.95
CA MET A 208 -16.36 15.26 6.73
C MET A 208 -17.59 16.16 7.05
N PRO A 209 -18.79 15.57 7.19
CA PRO A 209 -19.11 14.14 7.13
C PRO A 209 -19.41 13.61 5.71
N ALA A 210 -19.31 14.43 4.66
CA ALA A 210 -19.73 14.06 3.30
C ALA A 210 -19.00 12.79 2.76
N LYS A 211 -17.77 12.55 3.22
CA LYS A 211 -16.93 11.41 2.81
C LYS A 211 -16.92 10.25 3.82
N SER A 212 -17.68 10.37 4.93
CA SER A 212 -17.77 9.29 5.93
C SER A 212 -18.40 8.02 5.34
N GLY A 213 -17.80 6.88 5.62
CA GLY A 213 -18.23 5.58 5.09
C GLY A 213 -17.67 5.22 3.71
N TRP A 214 -16.80 6.07 3.16
CA TRP A 214 -16.14 5.78 1.87
C TRP A 214 -14.92 4.87 2.02
N GLY A 215 -14.50 4.57 3.26
CA GLY A 215 -13.43 3.63 3.55
C GLY A 215 -12.03 4.25 3.59
N HIS A 216 -11.94 5.57 3.78
CA HIS A 216 -10.68 6.32 3.84
C HIS A 216 -10.59 7.18 5.08
N SER A 217 -9.38 7.34 5.60
CA SER A 217 -9.10 8.15 6.77
C SER A 217 -8.85 9.61 6.43
N VAL A 218 -9.07 10.47 7.43
CA VAL A 218 -8.56 11.85 7.40
C VAL A 218 -7.10 11.89 7.86
N ALA A 219 -6.32 12.79 7.30
CA ALA A 219 -4.88 12.90 7.56
C ALA A 219 -4.58 13.11 9.05
N GLU A 220 -5.41 13.90 9.75
CA GLU A 220 -5.25 14.16 11.18
C GLU A 220 -5.42 12.90 12.05
N GLU A 221 -6.26 11.96 11.62
CA GLU A 221 -6.45 10.67 12.33
C GLU A 221 -5.27 9.73 12.06
N ALA A 222 -4.73 9.72 10.84
CA ALA A 222 -3.51 8.98 10.53
C ALA A 222 -2.33 9.47 11.37
N VAL A 223 -2.18 10.79 11.56
CA VAL A 223 -1.15 11.37 12.46
C VAL A 223 -1.37 10.91 13.92
N LYS A 224 -2.60 10.96 14.43
CA LYS A 224 -2.92 10.48 15.78
C LYS A 224 -2.61 9.00 15.95
N LEU A 225 -2.91 8.17 14.97
CA LEU A 225 -2.56 6.74 15.00
C LEU A 225 -1.05 6.55 15.06
N ALA A 226 -0.29 7.22 14.19
CA ALA A 226 1.17 7.08 14.14
C ALA A 226 1.84 7.52 15.45
N MET A 227 1.37 8.61 16.06
CA MET A 227 1.83 9.04 17.40
C MET A 227 1.50 7.98 18.47
N ALA A 228 0.26 7.45 18.48
CA ALA A 228 -0.15 6.40 19.43
C ALA A 228 0.65 5.10 19.26
N CYS A 229 1.08 4.79 18.04
CA CYS A 229 1.96 3.66 17.74
C CYS A 229 3.41 3.88 18.19
N ASN A 230 3.81 5.08 18.61
CA ASN A 230 5.21 5.45 18.79
C ASN A 230 6.04 5.18 17.53
N ALA A 231 5.49 5.49 16.35
CA ALA A 231 6.17 5.31 15.08
C ALA A 231 7.24 6.37 14.88
N LYS A 232 8.34 6.01 14.18
CA LYS A 232 9.37 6.99 13.84
C LYS A 232 8.94 7.91 12.71
N ARG A 233 8.29 7.35 11.68
CA ARG A 233 7.86 8.06 10.47
C ARG A 233 6.45 7.67 10.08
N LEU A 234 5.70 8.65 9.57
CA LEU A 234 4.41 8.46 8.89
C LEU A 234 4.51 8.98 7.47
N ALA A 235 4.18 8.16 6.49
CA ALA A 235 3.94 8.57 5.12
C ALA A 235 2.43 8.66 4.87
N LEU A 236 1.92 9.87 4.62
CA LEU A 236 0.56 10.06 4.13
C LEU A 236 0.48 9.51 2.70
N TYR A 237 -0.51 8.67 2.45
CA TYR A 237 -0.63 7.87 1.24
C TYR A 237 -2.06 7.87 0.71
N SER A 238 -2.31 7.28 -0.47
CA SER A 238 -3.62 7.24 -1.10
C SER A 238 -4.21 8.64 -1.33
N HIS A 239 -3.37 9.57 -1.89
CA HIS A 239 -3.77 10.95 -2.10
C HIS A 239 -5.02 11.03 -2.99
N ASP A 240 -6.02 11.81 -2.56
CA ASP A 240 -7.26 12.03 -3.33
C ASP A 240 -6.94 12.54 -4.74
N PRO A 241 -7.56 11.99 -5.80
CA PRO A 241 -7.31 12.40 -7.18
C PRO A 241 -7.58 13.88 -7.46
N SER A 242 -8.39 14.54 -6.64
CA SER A 242 -8.66 15.99 -6.77
C SER A 242 -7.62 16.88 -6.09
N ARG A 243 -6.71 16.31 -5.26
CA ARG A 243 -5.66 17.08 -4.55
C ARG A 243 -4.46 17.31 -5.45
N THR A 244 -4.20 18.57 -5.77
CA THR A 244 -2.98 18.98 -6.48
C THR A 244 -1.74 18.82 -5.60
N ASP A 245 -0.55 18.97 -6.20
CA ASP A 245 0.71 19.00 -5.46
C ASP A 245 0.72 20.07 -4.36
N LYS A 246 0.10 21.23 -4.63
CA LYS A 246 -0.05 22.30 -3.64
C LYS A 246 -0.97 21.89 -2.49
N ASP A 247 -2.10 21.25 -2.79
CA ASP A 247 -3.03 20.80 -1.74
C ASP A 247 -2.38 19.80 -0.81
N ILE A 248 -1.53 18.92 -1.34
CA ILE A 248 -0.77 17.95 -0.53
C ILE A 248 0.24 18.67 0.37
N ASP A 249 0.93 19.72 -0.12
CA ASP A 249 1.79 20.55 0.74
C ASP A 249 1.00 21.17 1.89
N ASP A 250 -0.15 21.76 1.57
CA ASP A 250 -1.01 22.40 2.58
C ASP A 250 -1.47 21.38 3.65
N ILE A 251 -1.76 20.11 3.25
CA ILE A 251 -2.08 19.01 4.17
C ILE A 251 -0.88 18.67 5.07
N ILE A 252 0.32 18.57 4.51
CA ILE A 252 1.55 18.30 5.27
C ILE A 252 1.82 19.39 6.30
N ASP A 253 1.71 20.66 5.88
CA ASP A 253 1.91 21.81 6.77
C ASP A 253 0.89 21.81 7.91
N HIS A 254 -0.37 21.54 7.60
CA HIS A 254 -1.44 21.42 8.60
C HIS A 254 -1.17 20.28 9.59
N CYS A 255 -0.82 19.09 9.12
CA CYS A 255 -0.54 17.94 9.98
C CYS A 255 0.72 18.15 10.84
N ASN A 256 1.76 18.83 10.34
CA ASN A 256 2.95 19.17 11.10
C ASN A 256 2.64 20.09 12.29
N GLN A 257 1.61 20.94 12.21
CA GLN A 257 1.17 21.75 13.35
C GLN A 257 0.63 20.87 14.48
N TYR A 258 -0.12 19.79 14.18
CA TYR A 258 -0.58 18.84 15.19
C TYR A 258 0.59 18.12 15.88
N ILE A 259 1.57 17.69 15.10
CA ILE A 259 2.77 16.99 15.61
C ILE A 259 3.56 17.94 16.55
N THR A 260 3.71 19.20 16.13
CA THR A 260 4.40 20.24 16.93
C THR A 260 3.68 20.54 18.24
N ILE A 261 2.34 20.72 18.19
CA ILE A 261 1.52 20.96 19.38
C ILE A 261 1.58 19.78 20.36
N ALA A 262 1.66 18.55 19.83
CA ALA A 262 1.78 17.33 20.64
C ALA A 262 3.21 17.07 21.13
N GLU A 263 4.18 17.93 20.80
CA GLU A 263 5.61 17.72 21.11
C GLU A 263 6.11 16.32 20.72
N SER A 264 5.58 15.78 19.61
CA SER A 264 5.89 14.42 19.16
C SER A 264 7.16 14.38 18.30
N PRO A 265 8.02 13.37 18.44
CA PRO A 265 9.18 13.17 17.56
C PRO A 265 8.83 12.58 16.19
N LEU A 266 7.56 12.34 15.91
CA LEU A 266 7.09 11.75 14.67
C LEU A 266 7.53 12.58 13.46
N GLN A 267 8.19 11.95 12.50
CA GLN A 267 8.51 12.57 11.21
C GLN A 267 7.40 12.31 10.21
N LEU A 268 6.85 13.38 9.64
CA LEU A 268 5.80 13.29 8.62
C LEU A 268 6.38 13.40 7.22
N ILE A 269 5.89 12.56 6.31
CA ILE A 269 6.26 12.53 4.89
C ILE A 269 4.97 12.49 4.07
N ALA A 270 4.87 13.24 2.97
CA ALA A 270 3.94 12.90 1.91
C ALA A 270 4.59 11.85 1.01
N ALA A 271 3.96 10.71 0.84
CA ALA A 271 4.44 9.72 -0.11
C ALA A 271 4.46 10.30 -1.52
N HIS A 272 5.54 10.07 -2.27
CA HIS A 272 5.62 10.47 -3.67
C HIS A 272 6.32 9.41 -4.51
N GLU A 273 6.01 9.36 -5.78
CA GLU A 273 6.65 8.43 -6.72
C GLU A 273 8.16 8.65 -6.76
N GLY A 274 8.92 7.56 -6.71
CA GLY A 274 10.39 7.57 -6.72
C GLY A 274 11.03 7.79 -5.35
N LEU A 275 10.26 8.16 -4.31
CA LEU A 275 10.81 8.24 -2.94
C LEU A 275 11.31 6.87 -2.51
N THR A 276 12.58 6.81 -2.15
CA THR A 276 13.22 5.60 -1.63
C THR A 276 13.67 5.82 -0.20
N ILE A 277 13.41 4.84 0.66
CA ILE A 277 13.77 4.83 2.08
C ILE A 277 14.61 3.59 2.36
N ASP A 278 15.84 3.79 2.80
CA ASP A 278 16.72 2.71 3.22
C ASP A 278 16.60 2.47 4.74
N PHE A 279 16.41 1.20 5.11
CA PHE A 279 16.39 0.74 6.48
C PHE A 279 17.70 0.00 6.74
N THR A 280 18.74 0.76 7.00
CA THR A 280 20.04 0.24 7.44
C THR A 280 20.19 0.53 8.92
N ALA A 281 20.80 -0.39 9.67
CA ALA A 281 21.22 -0.06 11.02
C ALA A 281 22.21 1.12 10.91
N GLU A 282 21.99 2.18 11.68
CA GLU A 282 23.03 3.18 11.88
C GLU A 282 24.24 2.48 12.47
N PRO A 283 25.45 2.75 11.99
CA PRO A 283 26.67 2.09 12.46
C PRO A 283 26.97 2.39 13.92
#